data_46b70c9d910b957d4510d423218de54d
#
_entry.id   46b70c9d910b957d4510d423218de54d
#
_cell.length_a   1.000
_cell.length_b   1.000
_cell.length_c   1.000
_cell.angle_alpha   90.00
_cell.angle_beta   90.00
_cell.angle_gamma   90.00
#
_symmetry.space_group_name_H-M   'P 1'
#
loop_
_entity.id
_entity.type
_entity.pdbx_description
1 polymer ?
#
loop_
_entity_poly.entity_id
_entity_poly.type
_entity_poly.pdbx_seq_one_letter_code
_entity_poly.pdbx_strand_id
1 'polypeptide(L)'
;MKINLNSEHFITNTGEKSLSTIIQKILPAKTSALDFLVGYFYFSGIEEIYKNIVDKKLRVLVGLEMEKELLNKTSEFDFHLKKHRSSRQEIRKEYNESLVNLFNESGYFEGKHEAEAFKVYYEKIKNGTLEIRKTKEPCHAKMYVFSYKEELTEEGETPGTVITGSSNLTYNGLRGQNEINVRFQNKAEFNDAQHIFNSLWETAIIIADKDHINDFEDGVIKHIWFEKIPSPYLLYLRVLYEYFKIDTSRRIRTPHEITKGKFLNLKYQEDAVRLAISTIEKHNGVIISDVVGLGKSIIGATVANNLDLRTIIISPPHLTAQWEDYREEFKITAKVFSRGVINKALEHYNTKNSGNEQWLIIVDEAHNYRNEFTLDYGMLHELCQGNKVMLLTATPFNNQPADIYSMVKLFQIPTKSTLQTVDNLGQRFREMISLYKELKKDQKEKKKSADEVNKSIESIGKQIRDIISPLVIRRSRIDLKTIPEYEKDLNLQNIEFANVSDPELLDYQLGDLRNLYLYTLESISPKITKKINYNEDDEDTEDAIEANENAFRATRYQPITYIKTEFEEEIKKIVEEAGFEYYLFKGTQRNLATFMRTMLVHRFESSQIAFRISLDNMVA
;
A
#
# COMPACT_ATOMS: atom_id res chain seq x y z
N MET A 1 0.91 21.40 -15.64
CA MET A 1 1.56 22.22 -16.69
C MET A 1 2.01 21.27 -17.80
N LYS A 2 1.31 21.20 -18.94
CA LYS A 2 1.71 20.37 -20.08
C LYS A 2 2.81 21.12 -20.84
N ILE A 3 4.03 20.67 -20.70
CA ILE A 3 5.15 21.19 -21.48
C ILE A 3 5.04 20.56 -22.88
N ASN A 4 4.55 21.33 -23.84
CA ASN A 4 4.42 20.92 -25.22
C ASN A 4 5.75 21.27 -25.94
N LEU A 5 6.75 20.41 -25.80
CA LEU A 5 8.03 20.53 -26.50
C LEU A 5 7.96 19.71 -27.79
N ASN A 6 7.94 20.37 -28.94
CA ASN A 6 8.05 19.76 -30.27
C ASN A 6 9.48 19.30 -30.61
N SER A 7 10.29 18.95 -29.62
CA SER A 7 11.69 18.52 -29.78
C SER A 7 11.76 17.01 -29.81
N GLU A 8 12.34 16.44 -30.87
CA GLU A 8 12.67 15.00 -30.96
C GLU A 8 13.85 14.60 -30.05
N HIS A 9 14.55 15.56 -29.47
CA HIS A 9 15.73 15.35 -28.63
C HIS A 9 15.38 15.13 -27.15
N PHE A 10 14.27 15.69 -26.68
CA PHE A 10 13.85 15.55 -25.28
C PHE A 10 12.70 14.54 -25.11
N ILE A 11 12.91 13.58 -24.23
CA ILE A 11 11.97 12.50 -23.88
C ILE A 11 11.49 12.76 -22.45
N THR A 12 10.17 12.94 -22.25
CA THR A 12 9.60 13.43 -20.98
C THR A 12 8.68 12.44 -20.28
N ASN A 13 8.66 11.19 -20.66
CA ASN A 13 7.77 10.13 -20.12
C ASN A 13 6.28 10.52 -20.04
N THR A 14 5.81 11.40 -20.94
CA THR A 14 4.41 11.80 -20.99
C THR A 14 3.75 11.30 -22.29
N GLY A 15 2.76 10.41 -22.16
CA GLY A 15 1.98 9.87 -23.27
C GLY A 15 2.86 9.17 -24.33
N GLU A 16 2.75 9.57 -25.59
CA GLU A 16 3.52 9.00 -26.71
C GLU A 16 5.04 9.29 -26.65
N LYS A 17 5.47 10.20 -25.78
CA LYS A 17 6.88 10.57 -25.54
C LYS A 17 7.47 9.82 -24.34
N SER A 18 6.89 8.69 -23.91
CA SER A 18 7.52 7.85 -22.90
C SER A 18 8.80 7.21 -23.43
N LEU A 19 9.78 7.01 -22.55
CA LEU A 19 11.06 6.37 -22.94
C LEU A 19 10.81 4.97 -23.49
N SER A 20 9.87 4.21 -22.91
CA SER A 20 9.44 2.90 -23.43
C SER A 20 8.96 2.99 -24.87
N THR A 21 8.08 3.95 -25.20
CA THR A 21 7.57 4.13 -26.58
C THR A 21 8.69 4.50 -27.55
N ILE A 22 9.63 5.35 -27.14
CA ILE A 22 10.78 5.73 -27.98
C ILE A 22 11.72 4.55 -28.19
N ILE A 23 12.04 3.78 -27.14
CA ILE A 23 12.83 2.55 -27.24
C ILE A 23 12.16 1.57 -28.21
N GLN A 24 10.85 1.33 -28.05
CA GLN A 24 10.10 0.44 -28.94
C GLN A 24 10.10 0.90 -30.41
N LYS A 25 10.18 2.19 -30.68
CA LYS A 25 10.29 2.74 -32.04
C LYS A 25 11.71 2.58 -32.61
N ILE A 26 12.76 2.69 -31.79
CA ILE A 26 14.16 2.55 -32.21
C ILE A 26 14.53 1.08 -32.47
N LEU A 27 14.07 0.16 -31.63
CA LEU A 27 14.47 -1.24 -31.61
C LEU A 27 14.20 -2.01 -32.92
N PRO A 28 13.01 -1.91 -33.58
CA PRO A 28 12.69 -2.75 -34.73
C PRO A 28 13.47 -2.39 -36.01
N ALA A 29 13.89 -1.14 -36.17
CA ALA A 29 14.36 -0.64 -37.46
C ALA A 29 15.76 -1.12 -37.83
N LYS A 30 16.79 -0.63 -37.11
CA LYS A 30 18.20 -0.83 -37.49
C LYS A 30 19.04 -1.46 -36.38
N THR A 31 18.52 -1.57 -35.15
CA THR A 31 19.31 -1.93 -33.97
C THR A 31 19.74 -3.39 -33.96
N SER A 32 21.01 -3.66 -33.69
CA SER A 32 21.60 -5.00 -33.55
C SER A 32 21.97 -5.33 -32.09
N ALA A 33 22.45 -4.34 -31.35
CA ALA A 33 22.91 -4.52 -29.96
C ALA A 33 22.52 -3.34 -29.08
N LEU A 34 22.39 -3.62 -27.79
CA LEU A 34 21.91 -2.73 -26.74
C LEU A 34 22.90 -2.78 -25.58
N ASP A 35 23.35 -1.62 -25.12
CA ASP A 35 24.21 -1.46 -23.97
C ASP A 35 23.58 -0.46 -23.01
N PHE A 36 23.05 -0.95 -21.88
CA PHE A 36 22.32 -0.16 -20.91
C PHE A 36 23.11 -0.01 -19.62
N LEU A 37 23.50 1.20 -19.28
CA LEU A 37 24.03 1.58 -17.97
C LEU A 37 22.90 2.24 -17.18
N VAL A 38 22.54 1.68 -16.03
CA VAL A 38 21.43 2.14 -15.19
C VAL A 38 21.81 2.11 -13.72
N GLY A 39 21.27 3.03 -12.92
CA GLY A 39 21.45 3.00 -11.47
C GLY A 39 20.74 1.80 -10.84
N TYR A 40 19.54 1.54 -11.28
CA TYR A 40 18.71 0.41 -10.82
C TYR A 40 18.16 -0.39 -11.98
N PHE A 41 18.05 -1.70 -11.77
CA PHE A 41 17.49 -2.64 -12.72
C PHE A 41 16.41 -3.48 -12.03
N TYR A 42 15.22 -3.53 -12.63
CA TYR A 42 14.11 -4.39 -12.24
C TYR A 42 13.61 -5.17 -13.45
N PHE A 43 13.08 -6.36 -13.20
CA PHE A 43 12.51 -7.20 -14.27
C PHE A 43 11.38 -6.48 -15.03
N SER A 44 10.60 -5.63 -14.37
CA SER A 44 9.56 -4.81 -14.99
C SER A 44 10.06 -3.91 -16.14
N GLY A 45 11.33 -3.53 -16.13
CA GLY A 45 11.95 -2.80 -17.25
C GLY A 45 12.17 -3.68 -18.50
N ILE A 46 12.57 -4.93 -18.32
CA ILE A 46 12.68 -5.89 -19.44
C ILE A 46 11.30 -6.26 -19.98
N GLU A 47 10.33 -6.44 -19.11
CA GLU A 47 8.93 -6.73 -19.48
C GLU A 47 8.36 -5.69 -20.44
N GLU A 48 8.70 -4.42 -20.26
CA GLU A 48 8.25 -3.35 -21.16
C GLU A 48 8.80 -3.45 -22.59
N ILE A 49 9.92 -4.10 -22.80
CA ILE A 49 10.64 -4.12 -24.10
C ILE A 49 10.90 -5.53 -24.65
N TYR A 50 10.52 -6.61 -23.94
CA TYR A 50 10.95 -7.98 -24.26
C TYR A 50 10.64 -8.43 -25.70
N LYS A 51 9.48 -8.03 -26.23
CA LYS A 51 9.08 -8.39 -27.61
C LYS A 51 10.04 -7.87 -28.68
N ASN A 52 10.65 -6.72 -28.40
CA ASN A 52 11.49 -6.01 -29.35
C ASN A 52 12.98 -6.35 -29.20
N ILE A 53 13.36 -7.10 -28.15
CA ILE A 53 14.75 -7.46 -27.88
C ILE A 53 15.07 -8.95 -28.11
N VAL A 54 14.10 -9.76 -28.52
CA VAL A 54 14.25 -11.22 -28.68
C VAL A 54 15.49 -11.58 -29.52
N ASP A 55 15.67 -10.92 -30.67
CA ASP A 55 16.73 -11.16 -31.65
C ASP A 55 17.99 -10.31 -31.43
N LYS A 56 18.07 -9.53 -30.37
CA LYS A 56 19.16 -8.55 -30.17
C LYS A 56 20.09 -8.95 -29.02
N LYS A 57 21.36 -8.55 -29.10
CA LYS A 57 22.27 -8.65 -27.95
C LYS A 57 21.99 -7.52 -26.98
N LEU A 58 21.91 -7.84 -25.67
CA LEU A 58 21.68 -6.88 -24.60
C LEU A 58 22.73 -7.06 -23.50
N ARG A 59 23.45 -5.98 -23.18
CA ARG A 59 24.31 -5.89 -22.01
C ARG A 59 23.71 -4.88 -21.02
N VAL A 60 23.54 -5.28 -19.79
CA VAL A 60 23.02 -4.41 -18.72
C VAL A 60 24.09 -4.22 -17.66
N LEU A 61 24.44 -2.99 -17.39
CA LEU A 61 25.39 -2.61 -16.36
C LEU A 61 24.65 -1.84 -15.26
N VAL A 62 24.64 -2.40 -14.05
CA VAL A 62 23.87 -1.89 -12.91
C VAL A 62 24.79 -1.19 -11.93
N GLY A 63 24.47 0.03 -11.59
CA GLY A 63 25.35 0.91 -10.81
C GLY A 63 25.14 0.89 -9.30
N LEU A 64 24.11 0.35 -8.78
CA LEU A 64 23.72 0.22 -7.34
C LEU A 64 24.46 1.15 -6.37
N GLU A 65 24.00 2.38 -6.21
CA GLU A 65 24.29 3.18 -5.01
C GLU A 65 23.07 3.97 -4.53
N MET A 66 23.00 4.09 -3.22
CA MET A 66 22.13 5.03 -2.55
C MET A 66 22.95 6.01 -1.72
N GLU A 67 22.54 7.29 -1.72
CA GLU A 67 23.24 8.33 -0.97
C GLU A 67 23.30 8.02 0.52
N LYS A 68 24.50 8.23 1.12
CA LYS A 68 24.77 7.95 2.54
C LYS A 68 23.84 8.69 3.52
N GLU A 69 23.26 9.82 3.15
CA GLU A 69 22.36 10.60 4.01
C GLU A 69 21.00 9.95 4.24
N LEU A 70 20.54 9.13 3.33
CA LEU A 70 19.29 8.34 3.47
C LEU A 70 19.49 7.08 4.32
N LEU A 71 20.73 6.63 4.48
CA LEU A 71 21.12 5.43 5.20
C LEU A 71 20.85 5.46 6.70
N ASN A 72 20.82 6.63 7.29
CA ASN A 72 20.67 6.81 8.75
C ASN A 72 19.20 6.78 9.24
N LYS A 73 18.23 6.60 8.36
CA LYS A 73 16.80 6.70 8.72
C LYS A 73 15.95 5.45 8.60
N THR A 74 16.49 4.33 8.07
CA THR A 74 15.69 3.10 7.92
C THR A 74 16.53 1.83 8.06
N SER A 75 16.04 0.86 8.82
CA SER A 75 16.67 -0.44 9.07
C SER A 75 16.86 -1.33 7.81
N GLU A 76 16.21 -1.00 6.72
CA GLU A 76 16.39 -1.64 5.39
C GLU A 76 17.79 -1.43 4.81
N PHE A 77 18.51 -0.43 5.27
CA PHE A 77 19.80 -0.04 4.75
C PHE A 77 21.00 -0.82 5.28
N ASP A 78 20.89 -1.44 6.44
CA ASP A 78 21.95 -2.33 6.95
C ASP A 78 22.24 -3.50 6.00
N PHE A 79 21.24 -3.94 5.26
CA PHE A 79 21.37 -4.98 4.26
C PHE A 79 22.21 -4.54 3.05
N HIS A 80 22.06 -3.30 2.58
CA HIS A 80 22.82 -2.76 1.45
C HIS A 80 24.24 -2.31 1.82
N LEU A 81 24.46 -1.81 3.03
CA LEU A 81 25.80 -1.36 3.49
C LEU A 81 26.81 -2.51 3.69
N LYS A 82 26.35 -3.69 4.10
CA LYS A 82 27.20 -4.88 4.21
C LYS A 82 27.73 -5.35 2.86
N LYS A 83 27.11 -4.97 1.77
CA LYS A 83 27.35 -5.48 0.40
C LYS A 83 28.58 -4.94 -0.31
N HIS A 84 29.14 -3.82 0.07
CA HIS A 84 30.40 -3.33 -0.55
C HIS A 84 31.62 -4.26 -0.34
N ARG A 85 31.50 -5.24 0.56
CA ARG A 85 32.52 -6.27 0.80
C ARG A 85 32.09 -7.69 0.43
N SER A 86 30.92 -7.85 -0.21
CA SER A 86 30.39 -9.16 -0.57
C SER A 86 31.18 -9.80 -1.70
N SER A 87 31.39 -11.10 -1.63
CA SER A 87 32.04 -11.86 -2.70
C SER A 87 31.19 -11.87 -3.98
N ARG A 88 31.82 -12.14 -5.14
CA ARG A 88 31.10 -12.27 -6.42
C ARG A 88 29.98 -13.31 -6.37
N GLN A 89 30.19 -14.38 -5.62
CA GLN A 89 29.20 -15.44 -5.45
C GLN A 89 28.01 -15.00 -4.61
N GLU A 90 28.25 -14.23 -3.55
CA GLU A 90 27.17 -13.66 -2.72
C GLU A 90 26.28 -12.70 -3.51
N ILE A 91 26.88 -11.86 -4.37
CA ILE A 91 26.13 -10.91 -5.22
C ILE A 91 25.20 -11.67 -6.18
N ARG A 92 25.69 -12.77 -6.81
CA ARG A 92 24.85 -13.59 -7.69
C ARG A 92 23.74 -14.30 -6.91
N LYS A 93 24.06 -14.83 -5.74
CA LYS A 93 23.07 -15.49 -4.87
C LYS A 93 21.94 -14.54 -4.49
N GLU A 94 22.27 -13.32 -4.05
CA GLU A 94 21.29 -12.30 -3.69
C GLU A 94 20.41 -11.89 -4.88
N TYR A 95 20.98 -11.77 -6.06
CA TYR A 95 20.21 -11.48 -7.27
C TYR A 95 19.22 -12.62 -7.59
N ASN A 96 19.68 -13.87 -7.51
CA ASN A 96 18.82 -15.03 -7.71
C ASN A 96 17.70 -15.12 -6.66
N GLU A 97 18.02 -14.88 -5.39
CA GLU A 97 17.03 -14.82 -4.31
C GLU A 97 16.00 -13.72 -4.52
N SER A 98 16.41 -12.55 -5.05
CA SER A 98 15.47 -11.46 -5.35
C SER A 98 14.47 -11.85 -6.44
N LEU A 99 14.90 -12.59 -7.46
CA LEU A 99 14.01 -13.12 -8.50
C LEU A 99 13.07 -14.20 -7.97
N VAL A 100 13.57 -15.13 -7.15
CA VAL A 100 12.73 -16.16 -6.52
C VAL A 100 11.68 -15.52 -5.61
N ASN A 101 12.05 -14.49 -4.87
CA ASN A 101 11.12 -13.75 -4.04
C ASN A 101 10.05 -13.05 -4.88
N LEU A 102 10.41 -12.45 -6.01
CA LEU A 102 9.46 -11.85 -6.94
C LEU A 102 8.42 -12.87 -7.43
N PHE A 103 8.83 -14.11 -7.71
CA PHE A 103 7.92 -15.20 -8.08
C PHE A 103 7.04 -15.69 -6.93
N ASN A 104 7.58 -15.71 -5.71
CA ASN A 104 6.90 -16.30 -4.55
C ASN A 104 5.97 -15.31 -3.83
N GLU A 105 6.25 -14.01 -3.93
CA GLU A 105 5.54 -12.99 -3.15
C GLU A 105 4.33 -12.40 -3.84
N SER A 106 4.17 -12.66 -5.14
CA SER A 106 3.11 -12.01 -5.91
C SER A 106 2.54 -12.91 -6.99
N GLY A 107 1.28 -12.70 -7.30
CA GLY A 107 0.68 -13.15 -8.54
C GLY A 107 1.20 -12.42 -9.80
N TYR A 108 2.37 -11.80 -9.72
CA TYR A 108 2.96 -11.00 -10.81
C TYR A 108 3.11 -11.82 -12.09
N PHE A 109 3.51 -13.09 -12.00
CA PHE A 109 3.68 -14.00 -13.12
C PHE A 109 2.43 -14.85 -13.47
N GLU A 110 1.28 -14.55 -12.90
CA GLU A 110 0.01 -15.19 -13.29
C GLU A 110 -0.46 -14.73 -14.68
N GLY A 111 0.02 -13.58 -15.14
CA GLY A 111 -0.25 -13.04 -16.45
C GLY A 111 0.55 -13.77 -17.54
N LYS A 112 -0.10 -14.03 -18.69
CA LYS A 112 0.57 -14.61 -19.87
C LYS A 112 1.72 -13.74 -20.38
N HIS A 113 1.58 -12.43 -20.24
CA HIS A 113 2.55 -11.44 -20.70
C HIS A 113 3.86 -11.52 -19.88
N GLU A 114 3.75 -11.56 -18.56
CA GLU A 114 4.86 -11.62 -17.62
C GLU A 114 5.62 -12.95 -17.75
N ALA A 115 4.90 -14.05 -17.90
CA ALA A 115 5.48 -15.37 -18.12
C ALA A 115 6.25 -15.43 -19.47
N GLU A 116 5.70 -14.85 -20.55
CA GLU A 116 6.39 -14.75 -21.83
C GLU A 116 7.64 -13.86 -21.74
N ALA A 117 7.58 -12.73 -21.03
CA ALA A 117 8.72 -11.85 -20.83
C ALA A 117 9.85 -12.56 -20.07
N PHE A 118 9.51 -13.30 -19.01
CA PHE A 118 10.51 -14.05 -18.25
C PHE A 118 11.11 -15.19 -19.09
N LYS A 119 10.35 -15.84 -19.95
CA LYS A 119 10.86 -16.84 -20.88
C LYS A 119 11.91 -16.25 -21.80
N VAL A 120 11.63 -15.11 -22.41
CA VAL A 120 12.61 -14.40 -23.26
C VAL A 120 13.85 -14.02 -22.45
N TYR A 121 13.67 -13.53 -21.24
CA TYR A 121 14.76 -13.16 -20.35
C TYR A 121 15.69 -14.33 -20.04
N TYR A 122 15.13 -15.47 -19.60
CA TYR A 122 15.90 -16.68 -19.32
C TYR A 122 16.61 -17.24 -20.55
N GLU A 123 15.90 -17.39 -21.67
CA GLU A 123 16.47 -17.86 -22.92
C GLU A 123 17.62 -16.97 -23.40
N LYS A 124 17.53 -15.67 -23.22
CA LYS A 124 18.59 -14.72 -23.57
C LYS A 124 19.84 -14.86 -22.70
N ILE A 125 19.70 -15.14 -21.42
CA ILE A 125 20.86 -15.47 -20.56
C ILE A 125 21.46 -16.80 -21.02
N LYS A 126 20.64 -17.82 -21.22
CA LYS A 126 21.07 -19.17 -21.59
C LYS A 126 21.84 -19.22 -22.91
N ASN A 127 21.41 -18.47 -23.91
CA ASN A 127 22.05 -18.41 -25.23
C ASN A 127 23.15 -17.33 -25.30
N GLY A 128 23.41 -16.58 -24.23
CA GLY A 128 24.46 -15.56 -24.14
C GLY A 128 24.14 -14.26 -24.88
N THR A 129 22.85 -14.00 -25.19
CA THR A 129 22.43 -12.74 -25.81
C THR A 129 21.96 -11.70 -24.79
N LEU A 130 21.91 -12.05 -23.51
CA LEU A 130 21.75 -11.14 -22.37
C LEU A 130 22.87 -11.41 -21.36
N GLU A 131 23.54 -10.36 -20.96
CA GLU A 131 24.52 -10.40 -19.89
C GLU A 131 24.29 -9.22 -18.94
N ILE A 132 24.32 -9.49 -17.63
CA ILE A 132 24.09 -8.49 -16.58
C ILE A 132 25.33 -8.42 -15.70
N ARG A 133 25.88 -7.22 -15.52
CA ARG A 133 27.00 -6.96 -14.62
C ARG A 133 26.69 -5.83 -13.66
N LYS A 134 27.42 -5.79 -12.55
CA LYS A 134 27.41 -4.72 -11.58
C LYS A 134 28.71 -3.93 -11.66
N THR A 135 28.64 -2.60 -11.66
CA THR A 135 29.84 -1.75 -11.59
C THR A 135 30.62 -2.03 -10.30
N LYS A 136 31.95 -1.97 -10.39
CA LYS A 136 32.84 -2.17 -9.24
C LYS A 136 32.68 -1.05 -8.22
N GLU A 137 32.58 0.18 -8.73
CA GLU A 137 32.28 1.36 -7.94
C GLU A 137 30.85 1.82 -8.21
N PRO A 138 30.21 2.44 -7.23
CA PRO A 138 28.86 2.94 -7.38
C PRO A 138 28.71 3.93 -8.53
N CYS A 139 27.71 3.72 -9.39
CA CYS A 139 27.44 4.57 -10.54
C CYS A 139 25.95 4.88 -10.65
N HIS A 140 25.61 6.15 -10.64
CA HIS A 140 24.22 6.63 -10.74
C HIS A 140 23.82 7.10 -12.15
N ALA A 141 24.72 6.92 -13.12
CA ALA A 141 24.46 7.27 -14.51
C ALA A 141 23.35 6.39 -15.12
N LYS A 142 22.61 6.96 -16.07
CA LYS A 142 21.63 6.25 -16.89
C LYS A 142 21.92 6.57 -18.35
N MET A 143 22.28 5.54 -19.08
CA MET A 143 22.68 5.68 -20.49
C MET A 143 22.22 4.43 -21.25
N TYR A 144 21.53 4.64 -22.34
CA TYR A 144 21.00 3.61 -23.23
C TYR A 144 21.65 3.79 -24.59
N VAL A 145 22.53 2.88 -24.96
CA VAL A 145 23.26 2.88 -26.24
C VAL A 145 22.62 1.84 -27.16
N PHE A 146 22.24 2.26 -28.35
CA PHE A 146 21.63 1.44 -29.39
C PHE A 146 22.56 1.41 -30.58
N SER A 147 23.22 0.28 -30.82
CA SER A 147 24.09 0.06 -31.97
C SER A 147 23.31 -0.43 -33.17
N TYR A 148 23.54 0.16 -34.33
CA TYR A 148 22.87 -0.22 -35.58
C TYR A 148 23.59 -1.37 -36.28
N LYS A 149 22.91 -2.05 -37.20
CA LYS A 149 23.49 -3.07 -38.06
C LYS A 149 24.42 -2.41 -39.08
N GLU A 150 25.65 -2.90 -39.20
CA GLU A 150 26.64 -2.36 -40.14
C GLU A 150 26.11 -2.38 -41.59
N GLU A 151 25.39 -3.44 -41.98
CA GLU A 151 24.83 -3.62 -43.33
C GLU A 151 23.75 -2.56 -43.70
N LEU A 152 23.18 -1.88 -42.69
CA LEU A 152 22.13 -0.88 -42.86
C LEU A 152 22.61 0.55 -42.58
N THR A 153 23.88 0.73 -42.35
CA THR A 153 24.50 2.03 -42.05
C THR A 153 25.36 2.45 -43.25
N GLU A 154 24.97 3.51 -43.94
CA GLU A 154 25.73 4.04 -45.05
C GLU A 154 27.04 4.71 -44.57
N GLU A 155 28.06 4.79 -45.46
CA GLU A 155 29.34 5.39 -45.14
C GLU A 155 29.18 6.88 -44.79
N GLY A 156 29.41 7.24 -43.51
CA GLY A 156 29.19 8.59 -42.98
C GLY A 156 27.95 8.76 -42.07
N GLU A 157 27.03 7.76 -42.00
CA GLU A 157 25.94 7.75 -41.06
C GLU A 157 26.40 7.46 -39.62
N THR A 158 25.56 7.82 -38.65
CA THR A 158 25.82 7.53 -37.25
C THR A 158 25.64 6.03 -36.96
N PRO A 159 26.64 5.36 -36.35
CA PRO A 159 26.56 3.92 -36.09
C PRO A 159 25.53 3.53 -35.03
N GLY A 160 24.84 4.49 -34.46
CA GLY A 160 23.84 4.23 -33.45
C GLY A 160 23.19 5.49 -32.84
N THR A 161 22.48 5.34 -31.77
CA THR A 161 21.87 6.44 -31.00
C THR A 161 22.07 6.21 -29.51
N VAL A 162 22.17 7.30 -28.76
CA VAL A 162 22.33 7.28 -27.30
C VAL A 162 21.19 8.06 -26.67
N ILE A 163 20.65 7.51 -25.60
CA ILE A 163 19.70 8.22 -24.73
C ILE A 163 20.29 8.25 -23.34
N THR A 164 20.40 9.43 -22.75
CA THR A 164 20.86 9.60 -21.37
C THR A 164 19.93 10.55 -20.61
N GLY A 165 19.83 10.37 -19.29
CA GLY A 165 18.97 11.22 -18.46
C GLY A 165 18.75 10.65 -17.06
N SER A 166 17.54 10.80 -16.54
CA SER A 166 17.20 10.39 -15.19
C SER A 166 16.56 8.99 -15.09
N SER A 167 16.11 8.41 -16.19
CA SER A 167 15.34 7.15 -16.23
C SER A 167 16.19 5.90 -15.96
N ASN A 168 15.76 5.08 -15.01
CA ASN A 168 16.28 3.72 -14.79
C ASN A 168 15.54 2.68 -15.65
N LEU A 169 16.13 1.47 -15.78
CA LEU A 169 15.49 0.33 -16.48
C LEU A 169 14.46 -0.34 -15.54
N THR A 170 13.36 0.35 -15.33
CA THR A 170 12.23 -0.03 -14.48
C THR A 170 10.95 0.44 -15.18
N TYR A 171 9.80 -0.12 -14.81
CA TYR A 171 8.51 0.36 -15.33
C TYR A 171 8.34 1.87 -15.14
N ASN A 172 8.63 2.36 -13.92
CA ASN A 172 8.51 3.77 -13.59
C ASN A 172 9.47 4.66 -14.38
N GLY A 173 10.72 4.26 -14.53
CA GLY A 173 11.70 4.99 -15.31
C GLY A 173 11.39 5.02 -16.80
N LEU A 174 10.72 3.99 -17.32
CA LEU A 174 10.34 3.91 -18.73
C LEU A 174 9.00 4.56 -19.05
N ARG A 175 8.03 4.59 -18.11
CA ARG A 175 6.67 5.09 -18.33
C ARG A 175 6.06 5.88 -17.17
N GLY A 176 6.35 5.48 -15.93
CA GLY A 176 5.52 5.85 -14.78
C GLY A 176 5.86 7.16 -14.11
N GLN A 177 7.08 7.70 -14.28
CA GLN A 177 7.53 8.94 -13.63
C GLN A 177 7.80 10.04 -14.66
N ASN A 178 7.67 11.30 -14.21
CA ASN A 178 8.12 12.44 -14.99
C ASN A 178 9.64 12.46 -14.99
N GLU A 179 10.23 11.88 -16.02
CA GLU A 179 11.66 11.80 -16.24
C GLU A 179 12.05 12.65 -17.43
N ILE A 180 13.27 13.15 -17.46
CA ILE A 180 13.80 13.89 -18.58
C ILE A 180 15.03 13.13 -19.11
N ASN A 181 14.95 12.73 -20.38
CA ASN A 181 16.06 12.11 -21.09
C ASN A 181 16.35 12.89 -22.37
N VAL A 182 17.59 12.83 -22.81
CA VAL A 182 18.07 13.48 -24.04
C VAL A 182 18.57 12.41 -24.98
N ARG A 183 18.18 12.52 -26.25
CA ARG A 183 18.63 11.62 -27.32
C ARG A 183 19.70 12.29 -28.18
N PHE A 184 20.82 11.60 -28.38
CA PHE A 184 21.91 12.00 -29.26
C PHE A 184 21.98 11.07 -30.48
N GLN A 185 22.19 11.66 -31.66
CA GLN A 185 22.16 10.97 -32.95
C GLN A 185 23.36 11.35 -33.82
N ASN A 186 24.51 11.59 -33.21
CA ASN A 186 25.72 11.83 -33.97
C ASN A 186 26.85 10.87 -33.57
N LYS A 187 27.86 10.76 -34.43
CA LYS A 187 28.94 9.76 -34.32
C LYS A 187 29.85 9.99 -33.12
N ALA A 188 30.10 11.26 -32.76
CA ALA A 188 31.01 11.59 -31.66
C ALA A 188 30.44 11.12 -30.31
N GLU A 189 29.24 11.55 -29.97
CA GLU A 189 28.57 11.18 -28.70
C GLU A 189 28.27 9.68 -28.62
N PHE A 190 27.96 9.02 -29.75
CA PHE A 190 27.84 7.57 -29.79
C PHE A 190 29.12 6.87 -29.42
N ASN A 191 30.27 7.26 -30.03
CA ASN A 191 31.56 6.66 -29.75
C ASN A 191 32.02 6.90 -28.32
N ASP A 192 31.81 8.10 -27.79
CA ASP A 192 32.13 8.43 -26.39
C ASP A 192 31.30 7.59 -25.41
N ALA A 193 30.02 7.48 -25.65
CA ALA A 193 29.12 6.67 -24.82
C ALA A 193 29.52 5.18 -24.86
N GLN A 194 29.85 4.66 -26.04
CA GLN A 194 30.29 3.28 -26.20
C GLN A 194 31.62 3.03 -25.49
N HIS A 195 32.56 3.98 -25.57
CA HIS A 195 33.84 3.90 -24.87
C HIS A 195 33.66 3.91 -23.35
N ILE A 196 32.82 4.82 -22.82
CA ILE A 196 32.50 4.89 -21.39
C ILE A 196 31.87 3.57 -20.93
N PHE A 197 30.89 3.07 -21.66
CA PHE A 197 30.22 1.81 -21.31
C PHE A 197 31.22 0.65 -21.27
N ASN A 198 32.05 0.48 -22.30
CA ASN A 198 33.00 -0.62 -22.39
C ASN A 198 34.06 -0.55 -21.28
N SER A 199 34.56 0.64 -20.94
CA SER A 199 35.51 0.84 -19.84
C SER A 199 34.97 0.38 -18.50
N LEU A 200 33.71 0.69 -18.23
CA LEU A 200 33.02 0.24 -17.01
C LEU A 200 32.70 -1.26 -17.05
N TRP A 201 32.35 -1.78 -18.23
CA TRP A 201 32.01 -3.17 -18.48
C TRP A 201 33.17 -4.13 -18.20
N GLU A 202 34.38 -3.79 -18.61
CA GLU A 202 35.57 -4.60 -18.43
C GLU A 202 35.91 -4.86 -16.96
N THR A 203 35.63 -3.89 -16.10
CA THR A 203 35.96 -3.98 -14.67
C THR A 203 34.78 -4.48 -13.83
N ALA A 204 33.60 -4.64 -14.43
CA ALA A 204 32.34 -4.96 -13.75
C ALA A 204 32.28 -6.42 -13.25
N ILE A 205 31.48 -6.63 -12.22
CA ILE A 205 31.22 -7.93 -11.62
C ILE A 205 30.05 -8.61 -12.34
N ILE A 206 30.25 -9.83 -12.81
CA ILE A 206 29.22 -10.62 -13.49
C ILE A 206 28.12 -11.01 -12.48
N ILE A 207 26.88 -10.68 -12.82
CA ILE A 207 25.67 -11.09 -12.09
C ILE A 207 25.02 -12.29 -12.78
N ALA A 208 24.74 -12.18 -14.08
CA ALA A 208 24.11 -13.22 -14.87
C ALA A 208 24.69 -13.23 -16.29
N ASP A 209 25.15 -14.38 -16.73
CA ASP A 209 25.67 -14.63 -18.07
C ASP A 209 25.51 -16.12 -18.43
N LYS A 210 25.91 -16.47 -19.65
CA LYS A 210 25.87 -17.84 -20.14
C LYS A 210 26.75 -18.81 -19.34
N ASP A 211 27.92 -18.36 -18.91
CA ASP A 211 28.92 -19.22 -18.25
C ASP A 211 28.50 -19.57 -16.79
N HIS A 212 27.63 -18.75 -16.20
CA HIS A 212 27.06 -18.96 -14.87
C HIS A 212 25.58 -19.38 -14.91
N ILE A 213 25.12 -19.90 -16.04
CA ILE A 213 23.70 -20.31 -16.21
C ILE A 213 23.28 -21.38 -15.19
N ASN A 214 24.18 -22.28 -14.83
CA ASN A 214 23.89 -23.31 -13.82
C ASN A 214 23.59 -22.69 -12.43
N ASP A 215 24.31 -21.64 -12.04
CA ASP A 215 24.05 -20.90 -10.79
C ASP A 215 22.63 -20.28 -10.84
N PHE A 216 22.23 -19.77 -12.01
CA PHE A 216 20.90 -19.22 -12.24
C PHE A 216 19.81 -20.30 -12.27
N GLU A 217 20.06 -21.43 -12.95
CA GLU A 217 19.13 -22.56 -12.99
C GLU A 217 18.94 -23.17 -11.59
N ASP A 218 20.01 -23.35 -10.83
CA ASP A 218 19.98 -23.87 -9.47
C ASP A 218 19.37 -22.87 -8.49
N GLY A 219 19.67 -21.60 -8.62
CA GLY A 219 19.19 -20.55 -7.72
C GLY A 219 17.80 -20.04 -8.02
N VAL A 220 17.33 -20.08 -9.27
CA VAL A 220 16.06 -19.51 -9.70
C VAL A 220 15.15 -20.58 -10.30
N ILE A 221 15.55 -21.21 -11.42
CA ILE A 221 14.67 -22.07 -12.21
C ILE A 221 14.17 -23.29 -11.44
N LYS A 222 15.02 -23.88 -10.59
CA LYS A 222 14.61 -25.01 -9.71
C LYS A 222 13.59 -24.61 -8.64
N HIS A 223 13.57 -23.34 -8.28
CA HIS A 223 12.65 -22.78 -7.29
C HIS A 223 11.37 -22.21 -7.89
N ILE A 224 11.32 -22.09 -9.22
CA ILE A 224 10.16 -21.63 -9.97
C ILE A 224 9.79 -22.67 -11.04
N TRP A 225 8.50 -22.81 -11.32
CA TRP A 225 8.01 -23.79 -12.30
C TRP A 225 7.91 -23.15 -13.69
N PHE A 226 9.05 -23.09 -14.38
CA PHE A 226 9.12 -22.33 -15.62
C PHE A 226 9.19 -23.18 -16.90
N GLU A 227 9.98 -24.27 -16.91
CA GLU A 227 10.26 -25.02 -18.17
C GLU A 227 9.30 -26.17 -18.48
N LYS A 228 8.61 -26.73 -17.48
CA LYS A 228 7.64 -27.80 -17.69
C LYS A 228 6.36 -27.42 -16.99
N ILE A 229 5.32 -27.14 -17.75
CA ILE A 229 3.97 -27.05 -17.17
C ILE A 229 3.69 -28.43 -16.55
N PRO A 230 3.72 -28.56 -15.22
CA PRO A 230 3.41 -29.82 -14.56
C PRO A 230 1.96 -30.18 -14.83
N SER A 231 1.58 -31.41 -14.55
CA SER A 231 0.15 -31.78 -14.60
C SER A 231 -0.64 -30.80 -13.71
N PRO A 232 -1.90 -30.50 -14.04
CA PRO A 232 -2.75 -29.61 -13.23
C PRO A 232 -2.76 -29.99 -11.74
N TYR A 233 -2.64 -31.28 -11.45
CA TYR A 233 -2.55 -31.78 -10.07
C TYR A 233 -1.23 -31.41 -9.38
N LEU A 234 -0.09 -31.52 -10.07
CA LEU A 234 1.20 -31.13 -9.51
C LEU A 234 1.31 -29.59 -9.36
N LEU A 235 0.72 -28.85 -10.29
CA LEU A 235 0.60 -27.40 -10.17
C LEU A 235 -0.23 -27.02 -8.94
N TYR A 236 -1.36 -27.68 -8.75
CA TYR A 236 -2.20 -27.52 -7.57
C TYR A 236 -1.44 -27.85 -6.28
N LEU A 237 -0.72 -28.97 -6.24
CA LEU A 237 0.11 -29.35 -5.09
C LEU A 237 1.24 -28.32 -4.82
N ARG A 238 1.85 -27.78 -5.88
CA ARG A 238 2.88 -26.76 -5.72
C ARG A 238 2.30 -25.44 -5.22
N VAL A 239 1.16 -25.00 -5.74
CA VAL A 239 0.43 -23.84 -5.23
C VAL A 239 0.10 -24.03 -3.76
N LEU A 240 -0.42 -25.18 -3.37
CA LEU A 240 -0.68 -25.51 -1.98
C LEU A 240 0.61 -25.48 -1.15
N TYR A 241 1.67 -26.12 -1.65
CA TYR A 241 2.96 -26.13 -0.96
C TYR A 241 3.51 -24.72 -0.74
N GLU A 242 3.55 -23.88 -1.76
CA GLU A 242 4.05 -22.50 -1.63
C GLU A 242 3.11 -21.63 -0.78
N TYR A 243 1.80 -21.83 -0.91
CA TYR A 243 0.81 -21.14 -0.10
C TYR A 243 0.93 -21.50 1.40
N PHE A 244 1.21 -22.78 1.67
CA PHE A 244 1.37 -23.29 3.03
C PHE A 244 2.83 -23.43 3.47
N LYS A 245 3.81 -23.02 2.64
CA LYS A 245 5.23 -23.02 2.98
C LYS A 245 5.51 -21.96 4.02
N ILE A 246 5.16 -22.29 5.23
CA ILE A 246 5.51 -21.53 6.42
C ILE A 246 6.92 -21.94 6.79
N ASP A 247 7.79 -20.97 7.09
CA ASP A 247 9.12 -21.27 7.60
C ASP A 247 8.99 -22.04 8.93
N THR A 248 9.11 -23.37 8.84
CA THR A 248 9.03 -24.27 9.99
C THR A 248 10.35 -24.40 10.74
N SER A 249 11.43 -23.80 10.22
CA SER A 249 12.76 -23.89 10.82
C SER A 249 12.85 -23.17 12.16
N ARG A 250 12.08 -22.09 12.35
CA ARG A 250 12.01 -21.34 13.60
C ARG A 250 11.00 -21.97 14.55
N ARG A 251 11.46 -22.38 15.73
CA ARG A 251 10.55 -22.78 16.81
C ARG A 251 9.78 -21.56 17.30
N ILE A 252 8.47 -21.55 17.15
CA ILE A 252 7.58 -20.56 17.76
C ILE A 252 6.91 -21.16 18.99
N ARG A 253 6.67 -20.34 20.00
CA ARG A 253 5.83 -20.69 21.14
C ARG A 253 4.37 -20.48 20.77
N THR A 254 3.57 -21.51 20.97
CA THR A 254 2.12 -21.46 20.67
C THR A 254 1.33 -20.74 21.78
N PRO A 255 0.08 -20.30 21.53
CA PRO A 255 -0.78 -19.74 22.57
C PRO A 255 -0.89 -20.67 23.80
N HIS A 256 -1.05 -21.96 23.56
CA HIS A 256 -1.13 -22.98 24.61
C HIS A 256 0.14 -23.05 25.47
N GLU A 257 1.32 -23.06 24.85
CA GLU A 257 2.59 -23.10 25.55
C GLU A 257 2.83 -21.85 26.40
N ILE A 258 2.55 -20.65 25.82
CA ILE A 258 2.77 -19.37 26.49
C ILE A 258 1.88 -19.24 27.72
N THR A 259 0.61 -19.60 27.58
CA THR A 259 -0.43 -19.41 28.60
C THR A 259 -0.65 -20.63 29.49
N LYS A 260 0.23 -21.67 29.36
CA LYS A 260 0.15 -22.89 30.15
C LYS A 260 -1.20 -23.62 30.04
N GLY A 261 -1.73 -23.67 28.85
CA GLY A 261 -3.00 -24.38 28.54
C GLY A 261 -4.27 -23.56 28.66
N LYS A 262 -4.20 -22.28 29.02
CA LYS A 262 -5.40 -21.42 29.10
C LYS A 262 -6.05 -21.21 27.73
N PHE A 263 -5.24 -21.09 26.68
CA PHE A 263 -5.71 -20.98 25.30
C PHE A 263 -5.40 -22.25 24.52
N LEU A 264 -6.27 -22.61 23.60
CA LEU A 264 -6.10 -23.78 22.74
C LEU A 264 -4.99 -23.54 21.72
N ASN A 265 -4.40 -24.63 21.23
CA ASN A 265 -3.45 -24.59 20.13
C ASN A 265 -4.18 -24.91 18.84
N LEU A 266 -4.61 -23.90 18.11
CA LEU A 266 -5.33 -24.03 16.85
C LEU A 266 -4.37 -23.90 15.69
N LYS A 267 -4.34 -24.89 14.82
CA LYS A 267 -3.40 -24.96 13.70
C LYS A 267 -3.44 -23.71 12.81
N TYR A 268 -4.62 -23.21 12.49
CA TYR A 268 -4.75 -22.00 11.68
C TYR A 268 -4.20 -20.74 12.38
N GLN A 269 -4.26 -20.65 13.72
CA GLN A 269 -3.66 -19.56 14.48
C GLN A 269 -2.13 -19.69 14.52
N GLU A 270 -1.60 -20.90 14.71
CA GLU A 270 -0.18 -21.16 14.65
C GLU A 270 0.42 -20.73 13.30
N ASP A 271 -0.21 -21.13 12.21
CA ASP A 271 0.21 -20.77 10.85
C ASP A 271 0.15 -19.25 10.62
N ALA A 272 -0.86 -18.57 11.18
CA ALA A 272 -0.92 -17.10 11.15
C ALA A 272 0.24 -16.46 11.92
N VAL A 273 0.55 -16.96 13.09
CA VAL A 273 1.65 -16.44 13.90
C VAL A 273 2.99 -16.58 13.16
N ARG A 274 3.24 -17.76 12.55
CA ARG A 274 4.45 -17.99 11.75
C ARG A 274 4.54 -17.02 10.57
N LEU A 275 3.46 -16.91 9.81
CA LEU A 275 3.40 -16.02 8.67
C LEU A 275 3.54 -14.56 9.09
N ALA A 276 2.89 -14.15 10.19
CA ALA A 276 2.98 -12.77 10.68
C ALA A 276 4.41 -12.41 11.11
N ILE A 277 5.10 -13.29 11.82
CA ILE A 277 6.50 -13.08 12.22
C ILE A 277 7.37 -12.93 10.98
N SER A 278 7.28 -13.86 10.02
CA SER A 278 8.05 -13.82 8.77
C SER A 278 7.78 -12.53 7.99
N THR A 279 6.50 -12.13 7.87
CA THR A 279 6.11 -10.90 7.17
C THR A 279 6.64 -9.65 7.88
N ILE A 280 6.55 -9.57 9.21
CA ILE A 280 7.09 -8.46 9.99
C ILE A 280 8.61 -8.34 9.84
N GLU A 281 9.33 -9.46 9.88
CA GLU A 281 10.78 -9.46 9.71
C GLU A 281 11.19 -8.98 8.32
N LYS A 282 10.46 -9.39 7.28
CA LYS A 282 10.76 -9.12 5.89
C LYS A 282 10.28 -7.73 5.43
N HIS A 283 9.11 -7.32 5.88
CA HIS A 283 8.42 -6.12 5.39
C HIS A 283 8.21 -5.03 6.44
N ASN A 284 8.79 -5.16 7.62
CA ASN A 284 8.64 -4.25 8.77
C ASN A 284 7.22 -4.14 9.33
N GLY A 285 6.27 -4.85 8.78
CA GLY A 285 4.90 -4.87 9.30
C GLY A 285 4.01 -5.87 8.58
N VAL A 286 2.84 -6.07 9.17
CA VAL A 286 1.81 -7.00 8.67
C VAL A 286 0.42 -6.47 8.98
N ILE A 287 -0.54 -6.77 8.12
CA ILE A 287 -1.97 -6.55 8.36
C ILE A 287 -2.63 -7.90 8.58
N ILE A 288 -3.12 -8.16 9.78
CA ILE A 288 -3.90 -9.36 10.10
C ILE A 288 -5.39 -9.02 9.92
N SER A 289 -5.97 -9.60 8.88
CA SER A 289 -7.33 -9.30 8.43
C SER A 289 -8.26 -10.51 8.46
N ASP A 290 -8.05 -11.41 9.40
CA ASP A 290 -8.93 -12.54 9.62
C ASP A 290 -10.35 -12.09 9.96
N VAL A 291 -11.34 -12.86 9.55
CA VAL A 291 -12.75 -12.59 9.88
C VAL A 291 -12.97 -12.52 11.39
N VAL A 292 -13.96 -11.75 11.81
CA VAL A 292 -14.32 -11.60 13.22
C VAL A 292 -14.56 -12.97 13.87
N GLY A 293 -14.01 -13.15 15.09
CA GLY A 293 -14.12 -14.38 15.87
C GLY A 293 -13.03 -15.43 15.62
N LEU A 294 -12.05 -15.17 14.72
CA LEU A 294 -10.93 -16.08 14.51
C LEU A 294 -9.72 -15.83 15.43
N GLY A 295 -9.83 -14.92 16.40
CA GLY A 295 -8.83 -14.70 17.43
C GLY A 295 -7.66 -13.82 17.01
N LYS A 296 -7.90 -12.75 16.23
CA LYS A 296 -6.85 -11.78 15.83
C LYS A 296 -6.00 -11.27 16.99
N SER A 297 -6.64 -10.94 18.11
CA SER A 297 -5.93 -10.43 19.30
C SER A 297 -5.05 -11.50 19.95
N ILE A 298 -5.48 -12.77 19.95
CA ILE A 298 -4.69 -13.92 20.42
C ILE A 298 -3.47 -14.12 19.52
N ILE A 299 -3.67 -14.06 18.20
CA ILE A 299 -2.57 -14.13 17.23
C ILE A 299 -1.60 -12.97 17.48
N GLY A 300 -2.11 -11.75 17.63
CA GLY A 300 -1.31 -10.56 17.91
C GLY A 300 -0.49 -10.68 19.20
N ALA A 301 -1.10 -11.14 20.28
CA ALA A 301 -0.43 -11.38 21.56
C ALA A 301 0.67 -12.46 21.45
N THR A 302 0.39 -13.53 20.69
CA THR A 302 1.35 -14.63 20.45
C THR A 302 2.54 -14.15 19.62
N VAL A 303 2.30 -13.35 18.59
CA VAL A 303 3.37 -12.73 17.76
C VAL A 303 4.24 -11.83 18.63
N ALA A 304 3.64 -10.98 19.46
CA ALA A 304 4.37 -10.07 20.35
C ALA A 304 5.28 -10.83 21.33
N ASN A 305 4.77 -11.93 21.94
CA ASN A 305 5.58 -12.78 22.80
C ASN A 305 6.76 -13.43 22.05
N ASN A 306 6.54 -13.89 20.81
CA ASN A 306 7.58 -14.57 20.03
C ASN A 306 8.64 -13.62 19.46
N LEU A 307 8.28 -12.37 19.16
CA LEU A 307 9.24 -11.35 18.72
C LEU A 307 10.07 -10.81 19.87
N ASP A 308 9.55 -10.87 21.11
CA ASP A 308 10.21 -10.41 22.34
C ASP A 308 10.70 -8.95 22.26
N LEU A 309 9.98 -8.11 21.54
CA LEU A 309 10.24 -6.67 21.40
C LEU A 309 9.44 -5.89 22.45
N ARG A 310 9.98 -4.76 22.90
CA ARG A 310 9.16 -3.77 23.62
C ARG A 310 7.99 -3.38 22.76
N THR A 311 6.79 -3.44 23.32
CA THR A 311 5.56 -3.31 22.53
C THR A 311 4.71 -2.14 23.03
N ILE A 312 4.15 -1.38 22.09
CA ILE A 312 3.05 -0.45 22.33
C ILE A 312 1.80 -1.01 21.66
N ILE A 313 0.72 -1.08 22.41
CA ILE A 313 -0.58 -1.56 21.93
C ILE A 313 -1.55 -0.39 21.94
N ILE A 314 -2.13 -0.07 20.78
CA ILE A 314 -3.16 0.95 20.61
C ILE A 314 -4.47 0.25 20.30
N SER A 315 -5.46 0.40 21.17
CA SER A 315 -6.74 -0.28 21.09
C SER A 315 -7.93 0.66 21.23
N PRO A 316 -9.13 0.26 20.76
CA PRO A 316 -10.36 0.96 21.14
C PRO A 316 -10.57 0.96 22.65
N PRO A 317 -11.22 1.98 23.22
CA PRO A 317 -11.40 2.11 24.67
C PRO A 317 -11.99 0.86 25.36
N HIS A 318 -12.96 0.21 24.71
CA HIS A 318 -13.64 -0.98 25.23
C HIS A 318 -12.79 -2.26 25.17
N LEU A 319 -11.69 -2.29 24.41
CA LEU A 319 -10.78 -3.43 24.32
C LEU A 319 -9.48 -3.23 25.15
N THR A 320 -9.29 -2.05 25.74
CA THR A 320 -8.08 -1.75 26.51
C THR A 320 -7.89 -2.71 27.69
N ALA A 321 -8.95 -3.00 28.44
CA ALA A 321 -8.89 -3.95 29.56
C ALA A 321 -8.52 -5.38 29.08
N GLN A 322 -9.11 -5.82 27.99
CA GLN A 322 -8.80 -7.13 27.39
C GLN A 322 -7.31 -7.22 26.94
N TRP A 323 -6.76 -6.14 26.39
CA TRP A 323 -5.35 -6.10 26.02
C TRP A 323 -4.40 -6.07 27.23
N GLU A 324 -4.81 -5.47 28.35
CA GLU A 324 -4.06 -5.55 29.61
C GLU A 324 -4.04 -7.00 30.14
N ASP A 325 -5.19 -7.71 30.08
CA ASP A 325 -5.27 -9.13 30.42
C ASP A 325 -4.35 -9.97 29.51
N TYR A 326 -4.41 -9.77 28.20
CA TYR A 326 -3.53 -10.47 27.26
C TYR A 326 -2.05 -10.13 27.47
N ARG A 327 -1.71 -8.90 27.84
CA ARG A 327 -0.33 -8.53 28.19
C ARG A 327 0.22 -9.42 29.31
N GLU A 328 -0.58 -9.65 30.34
CA GLU A 328 -0.19 -10.48 31.49
C GLU A 328 -0.18 -11.97 31.14
N GLU A 329 -1.22 -12.46 30.51
CA GLU A 329 -1.38 -13.87 30.16
C GLU A 329 -0.33 -14.35 29.16
N PHE A 330 -0.06 -13.54 28.12
CA PHE A 330 0.95 -13.84 27.09
C PHE A 330 2.34 -13.33 27.46
N LYS A 331 2.52 -12.75 28.65
CA LYS A 331 3.82 -12.28 29.17
C LYS A 331 4.52 -11.32 28.19
N ILE A 332 3.78 -10.32 27.70
CA ILE A 332 4.29 -9.37 26.73
C ILE A 332 4.86 -8.16 27.48
N THR A 333 6.07 -7.73 27.12
CA THR A 333 6.64 -6.46 27.61
C THR A 333 5.99 -5.29 26.86
N ALA A 334 4.75 -4.96 27.25
CA ALA A 334 3.94 -3.99 26.52
C ALA A 334 3.36 -2.91 27.42
N LYS A 335 3.03 -1.77 26.79
CA LYS A 335 2.18 -0.71 27.35
C LYS A 335 0.95 -0.54 26.46
N VAL A 336 -0.23 -0.60 27.07
CA VAL A 336 -1.50 -0.45 26.37
C VAL A 336 -1.98 0.99 26.46
N PHE A 337 -2.45 1.53 25.33
CA PHE A 337 -3.02 2.86 25.24
C PHE A 337 -4.36 2.80 24.50
N SER A 338 -5.31 3.59 25.00
CA SER A 338 -6.55 3.81 24.24
C SER A 338 -6.29 4.71 23.03
N ARG A 339 -7.00 4.47 21.94
CA ARG A 339 -6.96 5.29 20.71
C ARG A 339 -7.06 6.80 20.99
N GLY A 340 -7.91 7.22 21.93
CA GLY A 340 -8.12 8.64 22.24
C GLY A 340 -6.94 9.35 22.94
N VAL A 341 -5.88 8.64 23.26
CA VAL A 341 -4.68 9.19 23.94
C VAL A 341 -3.37 8.78 23.24
N ILE A 342 -3.39 8.76 21.91
CA ILE A 342 -2.24 8.37 21.09
C ILE A 342 -1.01 9.27 21.33
N ASN A 343 -1.23 10.54 21.66
CA ASN A 343 -0.18 11.48 22.07
C ASN A 343 0.64 10.94 23.25
N LYS A 344 -0.02 10.31 24.24
CA LYS A 344 0.65 9.70 25.39
C LYS A 344 1.45 8.45 25.00
N ALA A 345 1.02 7.73 23.98
CA ALA A 345 1.78 6.59 23.45
C ALA A 345 3.09 7.08 22.79
N LEU A 346 3.02 8.15 22.00
CA LEU A 346 4.18 8.78 21.37
C LEU A 346 5.14 9.39 22.42
N GLU A 347 4.62 10.08 23.41
CA GLU A 347 5.43 10.60 24.54
C GLU A 347 6.14 9.48 25.31
N HIS A 348 5.42 8.37 25.58
CA HIS A 348 6.00 7.21 26.23
C HIS A 348 7.13 6.60 25.40
N TYR A 349 6.93 6.44 24.09
CA TYR A 349 7.96 5.97 23.18
C TYR A 349 9.18 6.87 23.19
N ASN A 350 9.00 8.18 23.00
CA ASN A 350 10.08 9.16 22.95
C ASN A 350 10.87 9.24 24.28
N THR A 351 10.20 9.03 25.41
CA THR A 351 10.84 9.04 26.73
C THR A 351 11.63 7.76 27.02
N LYS A 352 11.16 6.62 26.53
CA LYS A 352 11.73 5.29 26.85
C LYS A 352 12.68 4.76 25.79
N ASN A 353 12.61 5.29 24.56
CA ASN A 353 13.50 4.91 23.49
C ASN A 353 14.84 5.66 23.62
N SER A 354 15.82 5.01 24.22
CA SER A 354 17.15 5.59 24.47
C SER A 354 18.13 5.44 23.29
N GLY A 355 17.61 5.28 22.06
CA GLY A 355 18.46 5.11 20.86
C GLY A 355 17.94 3.96 20.00
N ASN A 356 18.59 3.42 19.07
CA ASN A 356 18.25 2.52 17.98
C ASN A 356 17.51 1.19 18.31
N GLU A 357 16.74 1.09 19.38
CA GLU A 357 15.93 -0.09 19.66
C GLU A 357 14.65 -0.08 18.82
N GLN A 358 14.41 -1.14 18.08
CA GLN A 358 13.13 -1.34 17.38
C GLN A 358 12.09 -1.86 18.37
N TRP A 359 10.90 -1.25 18.32
CA TRP A 359 9.74 -1.66 19.08
C TRP A 359 8.71 -2.34 18.17
N LEU A 360 7.75 -3.04 18.77
CA LEU A 360 6.58 -3.53 18.07
C LEU A 360 5.39 -2.60 18.36
N ILE A 361 4.76 -2.09 17.32
CA ILE A 361 3.54 -1.28 17.43
C ILE A 361 2.36 -2.10 16.96
N ILE A 362 1.47 -2.43 17.88
CA ILE A 362 0.22 -3.16 17.58
C ILE A 362 -0.93 -2.16 17.55
N VAL A 363 -1.68 -2.13 16.48
CA VAL A 363 -2.86 -1.27 16.34
C VAL A 363 -4.08 -2.15 16.12
N ASP A 364 -4.93 -2.23 17.12
CA ASP A 364 -6.19 -2.96 17.02
C ASP A 364 -7.29 -2.06 16.44
N GLU A 365 -8.17 -2.68 15.64
CA GLU A 365 -9.17 -1.99 14.82
C GLU A 365 -8.53 -0.86 13.95
N ALA A 366 -7.45 -1.21 13.26
CA ALA A 366 -6.62 -0.27 12.49
C ALA A 366 -7.37 0.48 11.38
N HIS A 367 -8.55 -0.01 10.96
CA HIS A 367 -9.41 0.71 10.01
C HIS A 367 -9.85 2.10 10.50
N ASN A 368 -9.74 2.40 11.79
CA ASN A 368 -9.99 3.73 12.33
C ASN A 368 -8.96 4.77 11.88
N TYR A 369 -7.79 4.35 11.40
CA TYR A 369 -6.70 5.22 10.92
C TYR A 369 -6.57 5.27 9.39
N ARG A 370 -7.67 5.02 8.68
CA ARG A 370 -7.71 5.09 7.20
C ARG A 370 -7.60 6.51 6.64
N ASN A 371 -7.90 7.55 7.43
CA ASN A 371 -7.81 8.94 7.01
C ASN A 371 -6.46 9.54 7.44
N GLU A 372 -5.55 9.69 6.48
CA GLU A 372 -4.20 10.23 6.69
C GLU A 372 -4.14 11.72 7.06
N PHE A 373 -5.24 12.44 6.89
CA PHE A 373 -5.30 13.89 7.18
C PHE A 373 -5.67 14.20 8.64
N THR A 374 -5.83 13.19 9.49
CA THR A 374 -6.10 13.39 10.91
C THR A 374 -4.82 13.53 11.74
N LEU A 375 -4.88 14.33 12.81
CA LEU A 375 -3.75 14.47 13.75
C LEU A 375 -3.37 13.12 14.38
N ASP A 376 -4.36 12.31 14.73
CA ASP A 376 -4.15 10.97 15.29
C ASP A 376 -3.37 10.06 14.34
N TYR A 377 -3.67 10.13 13.02
CA TYR A 377 -2.90 9.39 12.03
C TYR A 377 -1.46 9.90 11.95
N GLY A 378 -1.25 11.22 11.97
CA GLY A 378 0.10 11.81 11.96
C GLY A 378 0.95 11.32 13.13
N MET A 379 0.41 11.32 14.33
CA MET A 379 1.09 10.82 15.54
C MET A 379 1.34 9.30 15.46
N LEU A 380 0.36 8.52 14.95
CA LEU A 380 0.55 7.09 14.74
C LEU A 380 1.65 6.81 13.70
N HIS A 381 1.64 7.55 12.61
CA HIS A 381 2.64 7.40 11.55
C HIS A 381 4.06 7.70 12.10
N GLU A 382 4.22 8.75 12.90
CA GLU A 382 5.48 9.05 13.58
C GLU A 382 5.92 7.90 14.51
N LEU A 383 5.00 7.37 15.31
CA LEU A 383 5.26 6.24 16.21
C LEU A 383 5.68 4.96 15.46
N CYS A 384 5.13 4.74 14.27
CA CYS A 384 5.42 3.57 13.45
C CYS A 384 6.77 3.65 12.72
N GLN A 385 7.32 4.87 12.52
CA GLN A 385 8.57 5.04 11.77
C GLN A 385 9.75 4.36 12.47
N GLY A 386 10.45 3.50 11.71
CA GLY A 386 11.60 2.73 12.23
C GLY A 386 11.25 1.56 13.13
N ASN A 387 9.98 1.34 13.43
CA ASN A 387 9.48 0.27 14.28
C ASN A 387 8.84 -0.86 13.46
N LYS A 388 8.66 -2.03 14.09
CA LYS A 388 7.85 -3.13 13.54
C LYS A 388 6.38 -2.85 13.81
N VAL A 389 5.52 -3.08 12.82
CA VAL A 389 4.09 -2.71 12.91
C VAL A 389 3.19 -3.90 12.66
N MET A 390 2.20 -4.08 13.50
CA MET A 390 1.15 -5.08 13.30
C MET A 390 -0.23 -4.43 13.39
N LEU A 391 -0.95 -4.45 12.30
CA LEU A 391 -2.28 -3.89 12.19
C LEU A 391 -3.32 -5.02 12.25
N LEU A 392 -4.26 -4.94 13.18
CA LEU A 392 -5.36 -5.88 13.32
C LEU A 392 -6.65 -5.21 12.84
N THR A 393 -7.31 -5.78 11.85
CA THR A 393 -8.60 -5.27 11.36
C THR A 393 -9.37 -6.35 10.60
N ALA A 394 -10.68 -6.42 10.78
CA ALA A 394 -11.50 -7.34 9.98
C ALA A 394 -11.77 -6.80 8.56
N THR A 395 -11.65 -5.50 8.36
CA THR A 395 -12.02 -4.79 7.13
C THR A 395 -10.90 -3.87 6.66
N PRO A 396 -9.80 -4.41 6.11
CA PRO A 396 -8.67 -3.62 5.66
C PRO A 396 -9.02 -2.78 4.44
N PHE A 397 -9.98 -3.23 3.64
CA PHE A 397 -10.44 -2.59 2.42
C PHE A 397 -11.96 -2.36 2.55
N ASN A 398 -12.37 -1.14 2.85
CA ASN A 398 -13.78 -0.86 3.14
C ASN A 398 -14.48 -0.12 2.00
N ASN A 399 -13.95 1.01 1.52
CA ASN A 399 -14.69 1.83 0.55
C ASN A 399 -13.84 2.33 -0.64
N GLN A 400 -12.55 2.53 -0.47
CA GLN A 400 -11.72 3.13 -1.51
C GLN A 400 -10.24 2.72 -1.39
N PRO A 401 -9.49 2.77 -2.51
CA PRO A 401 -8.06 2.43 -2.52
C PRO A 401 -7.19 3.21 -1.53
N ALA A 402 -7.58 4.45 -1.22
CA ALA A 402 -6.88 5.30 -0.26
C ALA A 402 -6.87 4.73 1.16
N ASP A 403 -7.93 4.01 1.56
CA ASP A 403 -8.07 3.45 2.92
C ASP A 403 -6.96 2.45 3.23
N ILE A 404 -6.73 1.49 2.32
CA ILE A 404 -5.67 0.49 2.50
C ILE A 404 -4.28 1.10 2.32
N TYR A 405 -4.14 2.06 1.40
CA TYR A 405 -2.87 2.75 1.19
C TYR A 405 -2.41 3.49 2.45
N SER A 406 -3.31 4.15 3.16
CA SER A 406 -3.00 4.81 4.43
C SER A 406 -2.49 3.82 5.48
N MET A 407 -3.09 2.62 5.58
CA MET A 407 -2.62 1.59 6.49
C MET A 407 -1.24 1.03 6.10
N VAL A 408 -1.01 0.78 4.82
CA VAL A 408 0.27 0.27 4.32
C VAL A 408 1.40 1.27 4.55
N LYS A 409 1.14 2.58 4.42
CA LYS A 409 2.11 3.65 4.69
C LYS A 409 2.61 3.69 6.13
N LEU A 410 1.91 3.10 7.09
CA LEU A 410 2.38 3.06 8.47
C LEU A 410 3.68 2.25 8.64
N PHE A 411 3.96 1.30 7.73
CA PHE A 411 5.16 0.44 7.81
C PHE A 411 5.89 0.25 6.48
N GLN A 412 5.35 0.77 5.37
CA GLN A 412 6.01 0.77 4.07
C GLN A 412 6.36 2.19 3.65
N ILE A 413 7.59 2.39 3.19
CA ILE A 413 8.00 3.66 2.58
C ILE A 413 7.56 3.64 1.12
N PRO A 414 6.63 4.52 0.69
CA PRO A 414 6.00 4.44 -0.64
C PRO A 414 6.98 4.47 -1.82
N THR A 415 8.09 5.17 -1.68
CA THR A 415 9.14 5.28 -2.71
C THR A 415 10.20 4.18 -2.62
N LYS A 416 10.22 3.41 -1.54
CA LYS A 416 11.23 2.37 -1.25
C LYS A 416 10.55 1.20 -0.54
N SER A 417 9.51 0.67 -1.17
CA SER A 417 8.79 -0.49 -0.62
C SER A 417 9.67 -1.72 -0.57
N THR A 418 9.47 -2.55 0.42
CA THR A 418 10.10 -3.89 0.51
C THR A 418 9.47 -4.89 -0.47
N LEU A 419 8.36 -4.51 -1.11
CA LEU A 419 7.68 -5.33 -2.10
C LEU A 419 8.47 -5.36 -3.40
N GLN A 420 8.77 -6.55 -3.89
CA GLN A 420 9.52 -6.75 -5.14
C GLN A 420 8.66 -6.57 -6.40
N THR A 421 7.34 -6.52 -6.22
CA THR A 421 6.34 -6.45 -7.31
C THR A 421 6.12 -5.05 -7.85
N VAL A 422 6.58 -4.02 -7.13
CA VAL A 422 6.36 -2.63 -7.50
C VAL A 422 7.63 -1.80 -7.30
N ASP A 423 7.97 -1.02 -8.31
CA ASP A 423 9.12 -0.11 -8.25
C ASP A 423 8.84 1.09 -7.33
N ASN A 424 7.61 1.57 -7.35
CA ASN A 424 7.16 2.70 -6.53
C ASN A 424 5.70 2.50 -6.10
N LEU A 425 5.54 2.02 -4.89
CA LEU A 425 4.23 1.75 -4.30
C LEU A 425 3.35 3.01 -4.26
N GLY A 426 3.95 4.15 -3.93
CA GLY A 426 3.23 5.43 -3.83
C GLY A 426 2.66 5.89 -5.16
N GLN A 427 3.39 5.70 -6.23
CA GLN A 427 2.93 6.07 -7.57
C GLN A 427 1.79 5.13 -8.01
N ARG A 428 1.95 3.83 -7.86
CA ARG A 428 0.94 2.84 -8.22
C ARG A 428 -0.40 3.12 -7.51
N PHE A 429 -0.34 3.39 -6.20
CA PHE A 429 -1.55 3.72 -5.46
C PHE A 429 -2.17 5.05 -5.89
N ARG A 430 -1.37 6.09 -6.19
CA ARG A 430 -1.91 7.36 -6.71
C ARG A 430 -2.66 7.17 -8.03
N GLU A 431 -2.12 6.37 -8.95
CA GLU A 431 -2.77 6.03 -10.22
C GLU A 431 -4.13 5.35 -9.99
N MET A 432 -4.17 4.34 -9.13
CA MET A 432 -5.39 3.61 -8.79
C MET A 432 -6.42 4.48 -8.05
N ILE A 433 -5.98 5.36 -7.16
CA ILE A 433 -6.84 6.32 -6.45
C ILE A 433 -7.42 7.34 -7.43
N SER A 434 -6.62 7.85 -8.37
CA SER A 434 -7.07 8.79 -9.38
C SER A 434 -8.12 8.15 -10.31
N LEU A 435 -7.83 6.96 -10.80
CA LEU A 435 -8.76 6.18 -11.64
C LEU A 435 -10.09 5.89 -10.89
N TYR A 436 -10.01 5.49 -9.64
CA TYR A 436 -11.21 5.25 -8.82
C TYR A 436 -12.07 6.52 -8.67
N LYS A 437 -11.44 7.67 -8.42
CA LYS A 437 -12.14 8.96 -8.32
C LYS A 437 -12.81 9.36 -9.63
N GLU A 438 -12.14 9.14 -10.76
CA GLU A 438 -12.68 9.39 -12.09
C GLU A 438 -13.90 8.51 -12.38
N LEU A 439 -13.80 7.20 -12.10
CA LEU A 439 -14.92 6.27 -12.26
C LEU A 439 -16.14 6.66 -11.41
N LYS A 440 -15.92 7.10 -10.17
CA LYS A 440 -16.99 7.59 -9.30
C LYS A 440 -17.62 8.88 -9.80
N LYS A 441 -16.83 9.76 -10.41
CA LYS A 441 -17.33 10.98 -11.08
C LYS A 441 -18.17 10.62 -12.30
N ASP A 442 -17.67 9.74 -13.18
CA ASP A 442 -18.38 9.27 -14.37
C ASP A 442 -19.72 8.61 -14.01
N GLN A 443 -19.76 7.85 -12.91
CA GLN A 443 -21.00 7.27 -12.38
C GLN A 443 -22.02 8.34 -11.95
N LYS A 444 -21.56 9.38 -11.23
CA LYS A 444 -22.43 10.49 -10.82
C LYS A 444 -22.96 11.30 -11.99
N GLU A 445 -22.12 11.52 -13.00
CA GLU A 445 -22.47 12.24 -14.22
C GLU A 445 -23.23 11.37 -15.24
N LYS A 446 -23.54 10.10 -14.90
CA LYS A 446 -24.23 9.11 -15.76
C LYS A 446 -23.54 8.87 -17.12
N LYS A 447 -22.22 9.05 -17.19
CA LYS A 447 -21.42 8.82 -18.41
C LYS A 447 -21.16 7.34 -18.68
N LYS A 448 -21.14 6.51 -17.62
CA LYS A 448 -20.94 5.06 -17.69
C LYS A 448 -22.07 4.36 -16.95
N SER A 449 -22.38 3.14 -17.36
CA SER A 449 -23.34 2.29 -16.67
C SER A 449 -22.79 1.84 -15.30
N ALA A 450 -23.67 1.52 -14.37
CA ALA A 450 -23.27 1.02 -13.05
C ALA A 450 -22.44 -0.29 -13.16
N ASP A 451 -22.78 -1.16 -14.12
CA ASP A 451 -22.09 -2.43 -14.34
C ASP A 451 -20.67 -2.24 -14.88
N GLU A 452 -20.47 -1.31 -15.80
CA GLU A 452 -19.12 -0.98 -16.32
C GLU A 452 -18.24 -0.38 -15.23
N VAL A 453 -18.80 0.51 -14.40
CA VAL A 453 -18.08 1.11 -13.27
C VAL A 453 -17.72 0.03 -12.24
N ASN A 454 -18.64 -0.88 -11.90
CA ASN A 454 -18.39 -1.95 -10.94
C ASN A 454 -17.28 -2.91 -11.44
N LYS A 455 -17.31 -3.34 -12.70
CA LYS A 455 -16.24 -4.16 -13.30
C LYS A 455 -14.87 -3.47 -13.22
N SER A 456 -14.83 -2.17 -13.50
CA SER A 456 -13.59 -1.40 -13.42
C SER A 456 -13.08 -1.28 -11.97
N ILE A 457 -13.97 -1.08 -11.00
CA ILE A 457 -13.64 -1.05 -9.57
C ILE A 457 -13.15 -2.42 -9.09
N GLU A 458 -13.76 -3.52 -9.55
CA GLU A 458 -13.29 -4.88 -9.25
C GLU A 458 -11.88 -5.14 -9.78
N SER A 459 -11.59 -4.66 -11.00
CA SER A 459 -10.24 -4.73 -11.57
C SER A 459 -9.21 -3.98 -10.72
N ILE A 460 -9.54 -2.75 -10.28
CA ILE A 460 -8.68 -1.99 -9.35
C ILE A 460 -8.49 -2.77 -8.04
N GLY A 461 -9.57 -3.33 -7.51
CA GLY A 461 -9.52 -4.14 -6.29
C GLY A 461 -8.65 -5.39 -6.41
N LYS A 462 -8.64 -6.02 -7.60
CA LYS A 462 -7.75 -7.15 -7.89
C LYS A 462 -6.29 -6.68 -7.92
N GLN A 463 -5.96 -5.62 -8.64
CA GLN A 463 -4.59 -5.08 -8.70
C GLN A 463 -4.06 -4.70 -7.31
N ILE A 464 -4.89 -4.06 -6.47
CA ILE A 464 -4.49 -3.74 -5.11
C ILE A 464 -4.19 -5.01 -4.31
N ARG A 465 -5.06 -6.03 -4.38
CA ARG A 465 -4.84 -7.31 -3.70
C ARG A 465 -3.52 -7.95 -4.11
N ASP A 466 -3.26 -7.99 -5.40
CA ASP A 466 -2.04 -8.60 -5.95
C ASP A 466 -0.78 -7.88 -5.41
N ILE A 467 -0.82 -6.56 -5.28
CA ILE A 467 0.28 -5.76 -4.76
C ILE A 467 0.51 -6.00 -3.27
N ILE A 468 -0.57 -5.99 -2.45
CA ILE A 468 -0.45 -6.02 -0.98
C ILE A 468 -0.54 -7.43 -0.40
N SER A 469 -0.82 -8.45 -1.21
CA SER A 469 -0.98 -9.83 -0.72
C SER A 469 0.16 -10.32 0.18
N PRO A 470 1.44 -9.96 -0.05
CA PRO A 470 2.52 -10.35 0.85
C PRO A 470 2.45 -9.68 2.23
N LEU A 471 1.71 -8.59 2.37
CA LEU A 471 1.59 -7.81 3.61
C LEU A 471 0.36 -8.17 4.42
N VAL A 472 -0.58 -8.95 3.84
CA VAL A 472 -1.91 -9.18 4.42
C VAL A 472 -2.14 -10.66 4.70
N ILE A 473 -2.43 -10.98 5.94
CA ILE A 473 -2.88 -12.30 6.36
C ILE A 473 -4.39 -12.24 6.52
N ARG A 474 -5.11 -13.03 5.73
CA ARG A 474 -6.57 -13.08 5.75
C ARG A 474 -7.06 -14.51 5.63
N ARG A 475 -7.92 -14.91 6.56
CA ARG A 475 -8.63 -16.19 6.52
C ARG A 475 -10.12 -15.96 6.80
N SER A 476 -10.90 -16.79 6.20
CA SER A 476 -12.35 -16.83 6.36
C SER A 476 -12.79 -18.12 7.08
N ARG A 477 -14.03 -18.18 7.52
CA ARG A 477 -14.61 -19.41 8.07
C ARG A 477 -14.73 -20.51 7.01
N ILE A 478 -14.81 -20.13 5.73
CA ILE A 478 -14.82 -21.07 4.61
C ILE A 478 -13.45 -21.76 4.52
N ASP A 479 -12.36 -21.01 4.60
CA ASP A 479 -11.00 -21.56 4.56
C ASP A 479 -10.79 -22.60 5.68
N LEU A 480 -11.34 -22.34 6.87
CA LEU A 480 -11.23 -23.28 8.00
C LEU A 480 -12.01 -24.59 7.78
N LYS A 481 -13.02 -24.58 6.90
CA LYS A 481 -13.80 -25.78 6.56
C LYS A 481 -13.27 -26.49 5.31
N THR A 482 -12.59 -25.77 4.42
CA THR A 482 -12.13 -26.30 3.12
C THR A 482 -10.68 -26.77 3.15
N ILE A 483 -9.86 -26.21 4.06
CA ILE A 483 -8.48 -26.65 4.23
C ILE A 483 -8.45 -27.88 5.14
N PRO A 484 -8.06 -29.06 4.65
CA PRO A 484 -8.20 -30.32 5.37
C PRO A 484 -7.45 -30.36 6.71
N GLU A 485 -6.30 -29.69 6.81
CA GLU A 485 -5.51 -29.61 8.05
C GLU A 485 -6.23 -28.83 9.15
N TYR A 486 -6.90 -27.73 8.76
CA TYR A 486 -7.65 -26.90 9.71
C TYR A 486 -8.94 -27.59 10.13
N GLU A 487 -9.66 -28.17 9.19
CA GLU A 487 -10.89 -28.95 9.47
C GLU A 487 -10.59 -30.11 10.41
N LYS A 488 -9.52 -30.87 10.14
CA LYS A 488 -9.11 -32.00 10.98
C LYS A 488 -8.72 -31.55 12.39
N ASP A 489 -7.97 -30.45 12.51
CA ASP A 489 -7.56 -29.91 13.82
C ASP A 489 -8.78 -29.46 14.63
N LEU A 490 -9.69 -28.70 14.02
CA LEU A 490 -10.91 -28.23 14.68
C LEU A 490 -11.80 -29.40 15.14
N ASN A 491 -11.97 -30.41 14.29
CA ASN A 491 -12.76 -31.60 14.63
C ASN A 491 -12.14 -32.39 15.79
N LEU A 492 -10.81 -32.54 15.82
CA LEU A 492 -10.10 -33.19 16.93
C LEU A 492 -10.27 -32.45 18.26
N GLN A 493 -10.44 -31.15 18.22
CA GLN A 493 -10.63 -30.30 19.40
C GLN A 493 -12.11 -30.02 19.72
N ASN A 494 -13.05 -30.64 18.98
CA ASN A 494 -14.50 -30.44 19.10
C ASN A 494 -14.91 -28.95 19.01
N ILE A 495 -14.29 -28.22 18.08
CA ILE A 495 -14.59 -26.80 17.86
C ILE A 495 -15.50 -26.67 16.64
N GLU A 496 -16.66 -26.10 16.86
CA GLU A 496 -17.61 -25.76 15.80
C GLU A 496 -17.84 -24.26 15.74
N PHE A 497 -17.85 -23.70 14.54
CA PHE A 497 -18.25 -22.31 14.32
C PHE A 497 -19.75 -22.26 14.01
N ALA A 498 -20.45 -21.33 14.66
CA ALA A 498 -21.86 -21.09 14.37
C ALA A 498 -22.07 -20.81 12.87
N ASN A 499 -23.09 -21.40 12.29
CA ASN A 499 -23.51 -21.07 10.95
C ASN A 499 -24.15 -19.67 10.95
N VAL A 500 -23.76 -18.87 9.98
CA VAL A 500 -24.36 -17.54 9.74
C VAL A 500 -25.40 -17.74 8.65
N SER A 501 -26.68 -17.59 8.98
CA SER A 501 -27.76 -17.56 7.99
C SER A 501 -27.70 -16.29 7.15
N ASP A 502 -28.43 -16.30 6.04
CA ASP A 502 -28.61 -15.08 5.25
C ASP A 502 -29.25 -13.97 6.09
N PRO A 503 -28.91 -12.71 5.81
CA PRO A 503 -29.51 -11.60 6.53
C PRO A 503 -31.03 -11.58 6.37
N GLU A 504 -31.75 -11.53 7.48
CA GLU A 504 -33.19 -11.35 7.50
C GLU A 504 -33.53 -9.92 7.90
N LEU A 505 -34.45 -9.31 7.18
CA LEU A 505 -34.99 -8.02 7.56
C LEU A 505 -35.95 -8.21 8.74
N LEU A 506 -35.52 -7.77 9.92
CA LEU A 506 -36.40 -7.68 11.09
C LEU A 506 -37.25 -6.41 10.96
N ASP A 507 -38.39 -6.56 10.32
CA ASP A 507 -39.38 -5.49 10.25
C ASP A 507 -40.22 -5.47 11.52
N TYR A 508 -40.39 -4.28 12.09
CA TYR A 508 -41.24 -4.09 13.27
C TYR A 508 -42.15 -2.88 13.10
N GLN A 509 -43.36 -3.01 13.54
CA GLN A 509 -44.33 -1.93 13.49
C GLN A 509 -44.31 -1.16 14.82
N LEU A 510 -44.12 0.14 14.73
CA LEU A 510 -44.10 1.03 15.89
C LEU A 510 -45.48 1.18 16.55
N GLY A 511 -46.56 0.77 15.86
CA GLY A 511 -47.93 0.89 16.37
C GLY A 511 -48.25 2.31 16.80
N ASP A 512 -48.80 2.45 18.01
CA ASP A 512 -49.17 3.75 18.59
C ASP A 512 -47.99 4.68 18.87
N LEU A 513 -46.76 4.13 18.96
CA LEU A 513 -45.55 4.92 19.18
C LEU A 513 -45.03 5.61 17.89
N ARG A 514 -45.59 5.29 16.72
CA ARG A 514 -45.13 5.85 15.44
C ARG A 514 -45.17 7.37 15.41
N ASN A 515 -46.26 7.95 15.88
CA ASN A 515 -46.43 9.40 15.87
C ASN A 515 -45.46 10.08 16.86
N LEU A 516 -45.24 9.50 18.02
CA LEU A 516 -44.27 9.98 19.00
C LEU A 516 -42.83 9.88 18.43
N TYR A 517 -42.52 8.78 17.77
CA TYR A 517 -41.21 8.57 17.14
C TYR A 517 -40.95 9.61 16.05
N LEU A 518 -41.88 9.80 15.14
CA LEU A 518 -41.75 10.78 14.03
C LEU A 518 -41.66 12.21 14.56
N TYR A 519 -42.53 12.56 15.57
CA TYR A 519 -42.46 13.86 16.22
C TYR A 519 -41.09 14.13 16.88
N THR A 520 -40.53 13.12 17.55
CA THR A 520 -39.21 13.24 18.17
C THR A 520 -38.12 13.42 17.12
N LEU A 521 -38.14 12.67 16.02
CA LEU A 521 -37.20 12.84 14.91
C LEU A 521 -37.29 14.24 14.29
N GLU A 522 -38.49 14.73 14.02
CA GLU A 522 -38.71 16.09 13.50
C GLU A 522 -38.29 17.16 14.50
N SER A 523 -38.42 16.90 15.80
CA SER A 523 -37.93 17.82 16.82
C SER A 523 -36.40 17.86 16.90
N ILE A 524 -35.70 16.74 16.71
CA ILE A 524 -34.25 16.67 16.73
C ILE A 524 -33.67 17.23 15.41
N SER A 525 -34.26 16.87 14.27
CA SER A 525 -33.80 17.21 12.93
C SER A 525 -34.93 17.86 12.11
N PRO A 526 -35.29 19.11 12.41
CA PRO A 526 -36.32 19.82 11.69
C PRO A 526 -35.94 19.99 10.20
N LYS A 527 -36.95 19.98 9.33
CA LYS A 527 -36.73 20.25 7.90
C LYS A 527 -36.19 21.67 7.71
N ILE A 528 -35.06 21.80 7.07
CA ILE A 528 -34.46 23.07 6.72
C ILE A 528 -34.96 23.42 5.32
N THR A 529 -35.81 24.41 5.20
CA THR A 529 -36.22 24.97 3.92
C THR A 529 -35.24 26.06 3.51
N LYS A 530 -34.56 25.86 2.37
CA LYS A 530 -33.72 26.91 1.78
C LYS A 530 -34.62 27.99 1.22
N LYS A 531 -34.65 29.19 1.80
CA LYS A 531 -35.18 30.38 1.13
C LYS A 531 -34.13 30.87 0.13
N ILE A 532 -34.42 30.71 -1.16
CA ILE A 532 -33.63 31.31 -2.24
C ILE A 532 -34.07 32.77 -2.31
N ASN A 533 -33.25 33.69 -1.83
CA ASN A 533 -33.44 35.12 -2.14
C ASN A 533 -32.91 35.35 -3.55
N TYR A 534 -33.79 35.75 -4.46
CA TYR A 534 -33.48 36.11 -5.87
C TYR A 534 -32.85 37.52 -5.99
N ASN A 535 -31.93 37.91 -5.14
CA ASN A 535 -31.11 39.10 -5.40
C ASN A 535 -29.75 38.60 -5.89
N GLU A 536 -29.42 38.97 -7.14
CA GLU A 536 -28.34 38.45 -7.96
C GLU A 536 -26.91 38.66 -7.42
N ASP A 537 -26.72 39.27 -6.24
CA ASP A 537 -25.40 39.66 -5.73
C ASP A 537 -25.02 39.05 -4.36
N ASP A 538 -25.90 38.26 -3.71
CA ASP A 538 -25.59 37.61 -2.42
C ASP A 538 -25.82 36.10 -2.45
N GLU A 539 -24.75 35.31 -2.43
CA GLU A 539 -24.77 33.84 -2.24
C GLU A 539 -25.19 33.39 -0.80
N ASP A 540 -25.78 34.27 0.00
CA ASP A 540 -26.27 33.97 1.34
C ASP A 540 -27.67 33.33 1.27
N THR A 541 -27.69 31.98 1.18
CA THR A 541 -28.89 31.19 1.45
C THR A 541 -29.16 31.18 2.96
N GLU A 542 -30.11 31.98 3.42
CA GLU A 542 -30.63 31.86 4.79
C GLU A 542 -31.41 30.57 4.94
N ASP A 543 -30.89 29.66 5.77
CA ASP A 543 -31.59 28.45 6.18
C ASP A 543 -32.71 28.83 7.17
N ALA A 544 -33.95 28.92 6.69
CA ALA A 544 -35.10 29.08 7.56
C ALA A 544 -35.54 27.73 8.11
N ILE A 545 -35.50 27.57 9.43
CA ILE A 545 -36.10 26.42 10.13
C ILE A 545 -37.60 26.64 10.16
N GLU A 546 -38.37 25.81 9.44
CA GLU A 546 -39.84 25.80 9.61
C GLU A 546 -40.19 25.55 11.09
N ALA A 547 -40.97 26.44 11.65
CA ALA A 547 -41.13 26.59 13.09
C ALA A 547 -42.01 25.48 13.71
N ASN A 548 -41.36 24.41 14.12
CA ASN A 548 -41.81 23.66 15.27
C ASN A 548 -41.22 24.37 16.50
N GLU A 549 -42.06 24.93 17.36
CA GLU A 549 -41.63 25.66 18.57
C GLU A 549 -40.74 24.83 19.48
N ASN A 550 -40.85 23.49 19.41
CA ASN A 550 -40.08 22.52 20.18
C ASN A 550 -38.85 21.96 19.42
N ALA A 551 -38.51 22.50 18.24
CA ALA A 551 -37.39 21.98 17.46
C ALA A 551 -36.03 22.32 18.10
N PHE A 552 -35.14 21.32 18.08
CA PHE A 552 -33.74 21.50 18.54
C PHE A 552 -32.99 22.45 17.61
N ARG A 553 -32.92 23.71 18.02
CA ARG A 553 -32.28 24.79 17.22
C ARG A 553 -30.76 24.73 17.24
N ALA A 554 -30.17 23.94 18.13
CA ALA A 554 -28.71 23.82 18.28
C ALA A 554 -27.98 25.16 18.52
N THR A 555 -28.65 26.15 19.14
CA THR A 555 -28.18 27.52 19.34
C THR A 555 -26.81 27.57 20.03
N ARG A 556 -26.58 26.71 21.02
CA ARG A 556 -25.28 26.59 21.72
C ARG A 556 -24.10 26.28 20.77
N TYR A 557 -24.37 25.59 19.67
CA TYR A 557 -23.37 25.12 18.71
C TYR A 557 -23.22 26.02 17.48
N GLN A 558 -24.17 26.94 17.29
CA GLN A 558 -24.16 27.92 16.19
C GLN A 558 -24.67 29.30 16.64
N PRO A 559 -24.11 29.90 17.71
CA PRO A 559 -24.59 31.16 18.27
C PRO A 559 -24.56 32.30 17.23
N ILE A 560 -23.56 32.28 16.32
CA ILE A 560 -23.39 33.30 15.30
C ILE A 560 -24.60 33.43 14.34
N THR A 561 -25.35 32.35 14.15
CA THR A 561 -26.54 32.35 13.29
C THR A 561 -27.75 33.06 13.93
N TYR A 562 -27.71 33.30 15.23
CA TYR A 562 -28.79 33.93 16.01
C TYR A 562 -28.46 35.37 16.44
N ILE A 563 -27.37 35.94 15.91
CA ILE A 563 -26.99 37.33 16.15
C ILE A 563 -27.97 38.22 15.39
N LYS A 564 -28.47 39.27 16.07
CA LYS A 564 -29.31 40.26 15.43
C LYS A 564 -28.50 41.03 14.38
N THR A 565 -29.13 41.36 13.25
CA THR A 565 -28.51 42.04 12.12
C THR A 565 -27.79 43.36 12.53
N GLU A 566 -28.31 44.04 13.53
CA GLU A 566 -27.70 45.27 14.07
C GLU A 566 -26.30 45.09 14.69
N PHE A 567 -25.95 43.85 15.12
CA PHE A 567 -24.64 43.51 15.74
C PHE A 567 -23.75 42.69 14.80
N GLU A 568 -24.18 42.34 13.60
CA GLU A 568 -23.45 41.43 12.71
C GLU A 568 -22.07 41.98 12.32
N GLU A 569 -22.00 43.28 11.97
CA GLU A 569 -20.74 43.94 11.60
C GLU A 569 -19.76 44.06 12.79
N GLU A 570 -20.25 44.24 14.01
CA GLU A 570 -19.42 44.29 15.20
C GLU A 570 -18.80 42.91 15.51
N ILE A 571 -19.62 41.87 15.46
CA ILE A 571 -19.16 40.49 15.67
C ILE A 571 -18.22 40.05 14.57
N LYS A 572 -18.44 40.44 13.32
CA LYS A 572 -17.54 40.17 12.22
C LYS A 572 -16.13 40.71 12.49
N LYS A 573 -16.03 41.96 12.95
CA LYS A 573 -14.75 42.57 13.34
C LYS A 573 -14.08 41.77 14.45
N ILE A 574 -14.82 41.38 15.50
CA ILE A 574 -14.27 40.61 16.62
C ILE A 574 -13.70 39.26 16.16
N VAL A 575 -14.42 38.58 15.26
CA VAL A 575 -13.99 37.29 14.71
C VAL A 575 -12.73 37.43 13.85
N GLU A 576 -12.67 38.48 13.03
CA GLU A 576 -11.53 38.77 12.16
C GLU A 576 -10.31 39.24 12.99
N GLU A 577 -10.50 40.04 14.03
CA GLU A 577 -9.45 40.42 14.97
C GLU A 577 -8.89 39.23 15.75
N ALA A 578 -9.73 38.20 15.99
CA ALA A 578 -9.31 36.94 16.58
C ALA A 578 -8.57 36.02 15.59
N GLY A 579 -8.39 36.44 14.33
CA GLY A 579 -7.64 35.71 13.30
C GLY A 579 -8.45 34.66 12.54
N PHE A 580 -9.78 34.72 12.61
CA PHE A 580 -10.66 33.80 11.87
C PHE A 580 -11.37 34.53 10.73
N GLU A 581 -11.52 33.87 9.59
CA GLU A 581 -12.39 34.36 8.52
C GLU A 581 -13.87 34.17 8.89
N TYR A 582 -14.66 35.25 8.90
CA TYR A 582 -16.03 35.26 9.42
C TYR A 582 -16.94 34.18 8.77
N TYR A 583 -16.92 34.07 7.45
CA TYR A 583 -17.76 33.11 6.72
C TYR A 583 -17.34 31.66 6.96
N LEU A 584 -16.05 31.39 7.06
CA LEU A 584 -15.56 30.06 7.45
C LEU A 584 -15.95 29.71 8.87
N PHE A 585 -15.86 30.66 9.79
CA PHE A 585 -16.27 30.49 11.19
C PHE A 585 -17.76 30.22 11.31
N LYS A 586 -18.62 30.98 10.60
CA LYS A 586 -20.09 30.78 10.51
C LYS A 586 -20.42 29.39 9.93
N GLY A 587 -19.71 28.98 8.86
CA GLY A 587 -19.84 27.64 8.24
C GLY A 587 -19.43 26.50 9.20
N THR A 588 -18.37 26.66 9.96
CA THR A 588 -17.90 25.66 10.93
C THR A 588 -18.93 25.46 12.05
N GLN A 589 -19.54 26.53 12.56
CA GLN A 589 -20.59 26.44 13.57
C GLN A 589 -21.85 25.75 13.04
N ARG A 590 -22.27 26.05 11.80
CA ARG A 590 -23.39 25.35 11.12
C ARG A 590 -23.11 23.85 10.98
N ASN A 591 -21.90 23.48 10.57
CA ASN A 591 -21.50 22.07 10.48
C ASN A 591 -21.53 21.38 11.85
N LEU A 592 -21.08 22.05 12.91
CA LEU A 592 -21.14 21.53 14.27
C LEU A 592 -22.58 21.32 14.71
N ALA A 593 -23.48 22.25 14.45
CA ALA A 593 -24.91 22.11 14.76
C ALA A 593 -25.54 20.92 14.02
N THR A 594 -25.22 20.75 12.74
CA THR A 594 -25.67 19.60 11.92
C THR A 594 -25.12 18.28 12.46
N PHE A 595 -23.85 18.25 12.84
CA PHE A 595 -23.23 17.09 13.48
C PHE A 595 -23.94 16.70 14.79
N MET A 596 -24.24 17.69 15.63
CA MET A 596 -24.94 17.45 16.89
C MET A 596 -26.35 16.90 16.69
N ARG A 597 -27.10 17.39 15.69
CA ARG A 597 -28.40 16.81 15.30
C ARG A 597 -28.27 15.36 14.86
N THR A 598 -27.32 15.07 13.96
CA THR A 598 -27.06 13.72 13.47
C THR A 598 -26.67 12.78 14.62
N MET A 599 -25.85 13.24 15.56
CA MET A 599 -25.47 12.46 16.74
C MET A 599 -26.68 12.16 17.62
N LEU A 600 -27.56 13.11 17.84
CA LEU A 600 -28.78 12.90 18.64
C LEU A 600 -29.74 11.90 17.97
N VAL A 601 -29.90 11.98 16.62
CA VAL A 601 -30.68 10.99 15.86
C VAL A 601 -30.08 9.59 16.06
N HIS A 602 -28.78 9.42 15.85
CA HIS A 602 -28.13 8.12 16.07
C HIS A 602 -28.26 7.61 17.51
N ARG A 603 -28.21 8.49 18.51
CA ARG A 603 -28.44 8.11 19.92
C ARG A 603 -29.87 7.68 20.16
N PHE A 604 -30.83 8.40 19.59
CA PHE A 604 -32.25 8.08 19.70
C PHE A 604 -32.61 6.73 19.05
N GLU A 605 -32.09 6.49 17.83
CA GLU A 605 -32.27 5.22 17.11
C GLU A 605 -31.55 4.04 17.78
N SER A 606 -30.41 4.28 18.43
CA SER A 606 -29.64 3.22 19.08
C SER A 606 -30.20 2.79 20.44
N SER A 607 -30.54 3.74 21.31
CA SER A 607 -31.00 3.45 22.66
C SER A 607 -31.67 4.67 23.31
N GLN A 608 -32.86 4.47 23.87
CA GLN A 608 -33.55 5.49 24.63
C GLN A 608 -32.69 6.01 25.82
N ILE A 609 -31.96 5.12 26.49
CA ILE A 609 -31.09 5.47 27.62
C ILE A 609 -29.92 6.34 27.14
N ALA A 610 -29.26 5.95 26.02
CA ALA A 610 -28.18 6.71 25.47
C ALA A 610 -28.63 8.10 24.99
N PHE A 611 -29.81 8.19 24.42
CA PHE A 611 -30.40 9.47 24.00
C PHE A 611 -30.66 10.36 25.21
N ARG A 612 -31.31 9.84 26.27
CA ARG A 612 -31.57 10.57 27.50
C ARG A 612 -30.30 11.10 28.16
N ILE A 613 -29.27 10.24 28.32
CA ILE A 613 -27.98 10.64 28.87
C ILE A 613 -27.37 11.77 28.03
N SER A 614 -27.48 11.70 26.69
CA SER A 614 -26.96 12.75 25.82
C SER A 614 -27.69 14.08 26.00
N LEU A 615 -29.00 14.06 26.17
CA LEU A 615 -29.78 15.26 26.47
C LEU A 615 -29.45 15.83 27.84
N ASP A 616 -29.37 14.99 28.89
CA ASP A 616 -29.01 15.40 30.24
C ASP A 616 -27.63 16.10 30.27
N ASN A 617 -26.63 15.55 29.53
CA ASN A 617 -25.30 16.15 29.38
C ASN A 617 -25.32 17.47 28.58
N MET A 618 -26.31 17.72 27.75
CA MET A 618 -26.45 18.98 27.00
C MET A 618 -27.10 20.07 27.86
N VAL A 619 -27.95 19.69 28.82
CA VAL A 619 -28.63 20.62 29.74
C VAL A 619 -27.75 21.03 30.89
N ALA A 620 -26.91 20.12 31.39
CA ALA A 620 -25.87 20.41 32.38
C ALA A 620 -24.75 21.32 31.83
#